data_a83ea9471b350d548139897e5cdafea2
#
_entry.id   a83ea9471b350d548139897e5cdafea2
#
_cell.length_a   1.000
_cell.length_b   1.000
_cell.length_c   1.000
_cell.angle_alpha   90.00
_cell.angle_beta   90.00
_cell.angle_gamma   90.00
#
_symmetry.space_group_name_H-M   'P 1'
#
loop_
_entity.id
_entity.type
_entity.pdbx_description
1 polymer ?
#
loop_
_entity_poly.entity_id
_entity_poly.type
_entity_poly.pdbx_seq_one_letter_code
_entity_poly.pdbx_strand_id
1 'polypeptide(L)'
;MQSSAGNRATAEAVQRARSADKGKAPDGGGASAGAKKKSYRDRIAALLDRFKKNLEPIDTFIKGVQTPTNAGFTQQAAATANEGLKHSAAASGTSAASGNLLTEAAGTVVSGMDAYKNMKDAKTHETGAKHHTANKKAKVKGTDAVIGAAGSGSYSAAIAKEVTKIQKAADAAVASEASGIASASVGAIKGVRAAFRVGGAARKYKRVKELGDPHLVQAASLARLNESYEQASWAAAEAYVALDAYWDHEGGERLELVSEAIDAAWEAMEEVRGAAENVRRAERDVEKLNTVQEYAKKKQLTKIGKETIGGAVGESTKAAAGVVTAVAAGTAGLASNPVGWGLAGAGAGLVLGVTLYKALRAATKRYEEVRHPERWAPEGETPAEAASRGESLKHALTFWKKVSKGERQAMAREIYALAAGPDIPGSGDTTPEMRESARALLIALKAGPTDHKLDPEAWAESLNAPSKTAAWISEIAEQLASG
;
A
#
# COMPACT_ATOMS: atom_id res chain seq x y z
N MET A 1 -41.64 -18.21 21.67
CA MET A 1 -40.62 -18.30 22.71
C MET A 1 -39.34 -18.97 22.21
N GLN A 2 -38.62 -18.38 21.21
CA GLN A 2 -37.37 -18.94 20.66
C GLN A 2 -36.23 -17.89 20.45
N SER A 3 -36.34 -16.69 21.01
CA SER A 3 -35.32 -15.64 20.76
C SER A 3 -34.33 -15.38 21.92
N SER A 4 -34.48 -16.06 23.08
CA SER A 4 -33.61 -15.78 24.23
C SER A 4 -32.37 -16.68 24.33
N ALA A 5 -32.31 -17.80 23.63
CA ALA A 5 -31.21 -18.76 23.67
C ALA A 5 -29.97 -18.30 22.86
N GLY A 6 -30.18 -17.60 21.73
CA GLY A 6 -29.09 -17.11 20.88
C GLY A 6 -28.25 -15.98 21.48
N ASN A 7 -28.88 -15.15 22.29
CA ASN A 7 -28.17 -14.01 22.93
C ASN A 7 -27.32 -14.42 24.14
N ARG A 8 -27.66 -15.53 24.81
CA ARG A 8 -26.83 -16.08 25.92
C ARG A 8 -25.54 -16.72 25.42
N ALA A 9 -25.63 -17.51 24.33
CA ALA A 9 -24.45 -18.17 23.75
C ALA A 9 -23.41 -17.17 23.23
N THR A 10 -23.86 -16.05 22.63
CA THR A 10 -22.96 -14.97 22.18
C THR A 10 -22.34 -14.19 23.34
N ALA A 11 -23.10 -13.96 24.43
CA ALA A 11 -22.56 -13.29 25.61
C ALA A 11 -21.51 -14.15 26.34
N GLU A 12 -21.75 -15.47 26.44
CA GLU A 12 -20.78 -16.40 27.03
C GLU A 12 -19.52 -16.57 26.17
N ALA A 13 -19.62 -16.59 24.84
CA ALA A 13 -18.46 -16.63 23.96
C ALA A 13 -17.57 -15.37 24.07
N VAL A 14 -18.20 -14.19 24.19
CA VAL A 14 -17.49 -12.92 24.42
C VAL A 14 -16.83 -12.88 25.80
N GLN A 15 -17.48 -13.49 26.80
CA GLN A 15 -16.95 -13.53 28.16
C GLN A 15 -15.80 -14.54 28.30
N ARG A 16 -15.85 -15.69 27.60
CA ARG A 16 -14.74 -16.65 27.49
C ARG A 16 -13.53 -16.06 26.74
N ALA A 17 -13.76 -15.30 25.67
CA ALA A 17 -12.68 -14.60 24.95
C ALA A 17 -11.98 -13.53 25.83
N ARG A 18 -12.73 -12.87 26.74
CA ARG A 18 -12.18 -11.89 27.70
C ARG A 18 -11.46 -12.56 28.87
N SER A 19 -11.85 -13.74 29.30
CA SER A 19 -11.18 -14.50 30.36
C SER A 19 -9.94 -15.23 29.87
N ALA A 20 -9.89 -15.67 28.60
CA ALA A 20 -8.70 -16.26 27.99
C ALA A 20 -7.54 -15.26 27.85
N ASP A 21 -7.87 -13.97 27.67
CA ASP A 21 -6.86 -12.89 27.58
C ASP A 21 -6.29 -12.46 28.96
N LYS A 22 -6.93 -12.90 30.05
CA LYS A 22 -6.46 -12.62 31.43
C LYS A 22 -5.63 -13.75 32.07
N GLY A 23 -5.51 -14.90 31.40
CA GLY A 23 -4.90 -16.11 31.95
C GLY A 23 -3.46 -16.43 31.54
N LYS A 24 -2.76 -15.55 30.84
CA LYS A 24 -1.32 -15.70 30.56
C LYS A 24 -0.53 -14.77 31.48
N ALA A 25 -0.26 -15.24 32.70
CA ALA A 25 0.85 -14.75 33.48
C ALA A 25 2.16 -15.27 32.83
N PRO A 26 3.14 -14.43 32.54
CA PRO A 26 4.46 -14.89 32.14
C PRO A 26 5.27 -15.25 33.37
N ASP A 27 5.69 -16.47 33.46
CA ASP A 27 6.76 -16.90 34.36
C ASP A 27 8.08 -16.21 33.99
N GLY A 28 8.74 -15.83 35.01
CA GLY A 28 9.96 -15.21 35.31
C GLY A 28 11.05 -14.94 34.30
N GLY A 29 11.58 -13.74 34.41
CA GLY A 29 12.99 -13.50 34.14
C GLY A 29 13.30 -12.38 33.16
N GLY A 30 13.57 -11.19 33.67
CA GLY A 30 14.49 -10.28 33.00
C GLY A 30 13.89 -9.03 32.34
N ALA A 31 14.19 -7.90 32.93
CA ALA A 31 14.16 -6.55 32.38
C ALA A 31 12.79 -5.96 32.06
N SER A 32 12.23 -5.31 33.06
CA SER A 32 11.22 -4.26 32.95
C SER A 32 11.64 -3.19 31.93
N ALA A 33 11.30 -3.43 30.67
CA ALA A 33 11.23 -2.35 29.69
C ALA A 33 10.01 -1.49 30.09
N GLY A 34 10.26 -0.45 30.88
CA GLY A 34 9.27 0.48 31.35
C GLY A 34 8.35 0.91 30.22
N ALA A 35 7.09 0.55 30.30
CA ALA A 35 6.07 1.00 29.38
C ALA A 35 6.11 2.53 29.36
N LYS A 36 6.74 3.13 28.34
CA LYS A 36 6.84 4.57 28.17
C LYS A 36 5.42 5.12 28.23
N LYS A 37 5.09 5.84 29.32
CA LYS A 37 3.81 6.52 29.47
C LYS A 37 3.57 7.31 28.19
N LYS A 38 2.52 6.94 27.44
CA LYS A 38 2.15 7.64 26.21
C LYS A 38 2.04 9.13 26.51
N SER A 39 2.77 9.95 25.79
CA SER A 39 2.74 11.41 25.93
C SER A 39 1.27 11.89 25.81
N TYR A 40 0.93 12.96 26.50
CA TYR A 40 -0.38 13.62 26.37
C TYR A 40 -0.74 13.90 24.90
N ARG A 41 0.24 14.29 24.10
CA ARG A 41 0.12 14.48 22.64
C ARG A 41 -0.27 13.18 21.91
N ASP A 42 0.33 12.05 22.27
CA ASP A 42 0.00 10.74 21.67
C ASP A 42 -1.43 10.29 22.01
N ARG A 43 -1.91 10.66 23.21
CA ARG A 43 -3.29 10.40 23.65
C ARG A 43 -4.28 11.24 22.85
N ILE A 44 -4.02 12.53 22.66
CA ILE A 44 -4.85 13.42 21.84
C ILE A 44 -4.85 12.95 20.39
N ALA A 45 -3.70 12.64 19.81
CA ALA A 45 -3.59 12.13 18.44
C ALA A 45 -4.39 10.83 18.26
N ALA A 46 -4.31 9.91 19.22
CA ALA A 46 -5.07 8.66 19.18
C ALA A 46 -6.59 8.90 19.31
N LEU A 47 -7.00 9.86 20.12
CA LEU A 47 -8.40 10.23 20.29
C LEU A 47 -8.95 10.88 19.02
N LEU A 48 -8.23 11.81 18.43
CA LEU A 48 -8.58 12.45 17.16
C LEU A 48 -8.58 11.48 15.98
N ASP A 49 -7.63 10.53 15.94
CA ASP A 49 -7.62 9.47 14.90
C ASP A 49 -8.83 8.53 15.04
N ARG A 50 -9.24 8.19 16.28
CA ARG A 50 -10.48 7.46 16.52
C ARG A 50 -11.71 8.26 16.08
N PHE A 51 -11.77 9.52 16.45
CA PHE A 51 -12.86 10.44 16.06
C PHE A 51 -12.95 10.53 14.53
N LYS A 52 -11.82 10.76 13.83
CA LYS A 52 -11.76 10.78 12.37
C LYS A 52 -12.23 9.47 11.74
N LYS A 53 -11.82 8.31 12.29
CA LYS A 53 -12.26 7.00 11.79
C LYS A 53 -13.74 6.76 11.96
N ASN A 54 -14.32 7.23 13.05
CA ASN A 54 -15.76 7.12 13.30
C ASN A 54 -16.57 8.06 12.39
N LEU A 55 -15.98 9.19 11.97
CA LEU A 55 -16.58 10.11 11.03
C LEU A 55 -16.39 9.72 9.55
N GLU A 56 -15.44 8.82 9.23
CA GLU A 56 -15.13 8.44 7.84
C GLU A 56 -16.35 7.89 7.06
N PRO A 57 -17.24 7.04 7.64
CA PRO A 57 -18.47 6.63 6.99
C PRO A 57 -19.44 7.79 6.73
N ILE A 58 -19.55 8.71 7.71
CA ILE A 58 -20.38 9.89 7.61
C ILE A 58 -19.85 10.83 6.52
N ASP A 59 -18.56 11.08 6.50
CA ASP A 59 -17.87 11.88 5.47
C ASP A 59 -18.08 11.29 4.06
N THR A 60 -17.99 9.95 3.95
CA THR A 60 -18.23 9.25 2.69
C THR A 60 -19.68 9.42 2.23
N PHE A 61 -20.65 9.31 3.14
CA PHE A 61 -22.07 9.54 2.85
C PHE A 61 -22.33 11.00 2.44
N ILE A 62 -21.80 11.95 3.20
CA ILE A 62 -21.97 13.38 2.89
C ILE A 62 -21.40 13.70 1.51
N LYS A 63 -20.16 13.29 1.21
CA LYS A 63 -19.48 13.56 -0.07
C LYS A 63 -20.08 12.80 -1.24
N GLY A 64 -20.49 11.54 -1.01
CA GLY A 64 -20.96 10.64 -2.06
C GLY A 64 -22.46 10.79 -2.37
N VAL A 65 -23.27 11.12 -1.40
CA VAL A 65 -24.74 11.15 -1.53
C VAL A 65 -25.31 12.53 -1.22
N GLN A 66 -25.10 13.06 -0.03
CA GLN A 66 -25.76 14.28 0.42
C GLN A 66 -25.35 15.50 -0.41
N THR A 67 -24.05 15.68 -0.71
CA THR A 67 -23.58 16.84 -1.49
C THR A 67 -24.13 16.85 -2.93
N PRO A 68 -24.06 15.75 -3.71
CA PRO A 68 -24.68 15.71 -5.05
C PRO A 68 -26.20 15.88 -5.02
N THR A 69 -26.88 15.26 -4.05
CA THR A 69 -28.33 15.37 -3.90
C THR A 69 -28.74 16.83 -3.58
N ASN A 70 -27.99 17.47 -2.67
CA ASN A 70 -28.22 18.87 -2.32
C ASN A 70 -27.96 19.80 -3.52
N ALA A 71 -26.97 19.51 -4.35
CA ALA A 71 -26.75 20.23 -5.60
C ALA A 71 -27.95 20.10 -6.54
N GLY A 72 -28.54 18.91 -6.69
CA GLY A 72 -29.76 18.68 -7.47
C GLY A 72 -30.96 19.45 -6.92
N PHE A 73 -31.21 19.43 -5.62
CA PHE A 73 -32.29 20.21 -4.98
C PHE A 73 -32.10 21.71 -5.15
N THR A 74 -30.88 22.22 -5.04
CA THR A 74 -30.57 23.63 -5.27
C THR A 74 -30.91 24.04 -6.71
N GLN A 75 -30.57 23.19 -7.68
CA GLN A 75 -30.89 23.41 -9.09
C GLN A 75 -32.41 23.41 -9.34
N GLN A 76 -33.12 22.40 -8.80
CA GLN A 76 -34.56 22.31 -8.92
C GLN A 76 -35.24 23.50 -8.25
N ALA A 77 -34.79 23.92 -7.08
CA ALA A 77 -35.30 25.10 -6.38
C ALA A 77 -35.10 26.39 -7.18
N ALA A 78 -33.97 26.53 -7.87
CA ALA A 78 -33.68 27.64 -8.74
C ALA A 78 -34.60 27.63 -9.98
N ALA A 79 -34.76 26.47 -10.62
CA ALA A 79 -35.61 26.31 -11.81
C ALA A 79 -37.11 26.53 -11.54
N THR A 80 -37.59 26.12 -10.35
CA THR A 80 -39.01 26.23 -9.97
C THR A 80 -39.36 27.51 -9.16
N ALA A 81 -38.34 28.32 -8.84
CA ALA A 81 -38.48 29.49 -7.95
C ALA A 81 -39.07 29.14 -6.56
N ASN A 82 -39.00 27.90 -6.12
CA ASN A 82 -39.60 27.42 -4.88
C ASN A 82 -38.73 27.79 -3.67
N GLU A 83 -39.17 28.76 -2.88
CA GLU A 83 -38.48 29.28 -1.70
C GLU A 83 -38.33 28.24 -0.58
N GLY A 84 -39.31 27.37 -0.37
CA GLY A 84 -39.22 26.28 0.62
C GLY A 84 -38.13 25.27 0.26
N LEU A 85 -38.00 24.94 -1.03
CA LEU A 85 -36.97 24.04 -1.52
C LEU A 85 -35.59 24.71 -1.46
N LYS A 86 -35.48 26.01 -1.72
CA LYS A 86 -34.22 26.78 -1.53
C LYS A 86 -33.74 26.75 -0.08
N HIS A 87 -34.66 26.98 0.86
CA HIS A 87 -34.37 26.96 2.29
C HIS A 87 -33.91 25.56 2.75
N SER A 88 -34.62 24.52 2.34
CA SER A 88 -34.27 23.12 2.66
C SER A 88 -32.92 22.73 2.08
N ALA A 89 -32.62 23.12 0.85
CA ALA A 89 -31.36 22.90 0.19
C ALA A 89 -30.20 23.60 0.92
N ALA A 90 -30.40 24.85 1.34
CA ALA A 90 -29.40 25.61 2.08
C ALA A 90 -29.14 25.02 3.49
N ALA A 91 -30.19 24.57 4.20
CA ALA A 91 -30.07 23.90 5.50
C ALA A 91 -29.30 22.56 5.38
N SER A 92 -29.61 21.75 4.38
CA SER A 92 -28.87 20.51 4.06
C SER A 92 -27.41 20.80 3.68
N GLY A 93 -27.18 21.88 2.91
CA GLY A 93 -25.82 22.33 2.53
C GLY A 93 -24.99 22.76 3.75
N THR A 94 -25.58 23.50 4.68
CA THR A 94 -24.93 23.88 5.94
C THR A 94 -24.54 22.65 6.78
N SER A 95 -25.46 21.69 6.91
CA SER A 95 -25.19 20.43 7.63
C SER A 95 -24.03 19.64 6.99
N ALA A 96 -24.05 19.49 5.67
CA ALA A 96 -22.99 18.80 4.94
C ALA A 96 -21.62 19.52 5.08
N ALA A 97 -21.60 20.85 4.95
CA ALA A 97 -20.38 21.63 5.09
C ALA A 97 -19.81 21.59 6.52
N SER A 98 -20.68 21.61 7.54
CA SER A 98 -20.28 21.48 8.95
C SER A 98 -19.68 20.11 9.26
N GLY A 99 -20.27 19.01 8.78
CA GLY A 99 -19.73 17.67 8.91
C GLY A 99 -18.35 17.52 8.23
N ASN A 100 -18.21 18.05 7.02
CA ASN A 100 -16.95 18.09 6.29
C ASN A 100 -15.90 18.93 7.00
N LEU A 101 -16.26 20.10 7.55
CA LEU A 101 -15.36 20.96 8.31
C LEU A 101 -14.78 20.23 9.53
N LEU A 102 -15.62 19.56 10.32
CA LEU A 102 -15.20 18.80 11.49
C LEU A 102 -14.21 17.67 11.10
N THR A 103 -14.51 16.94 10.01
CA THR A 103 -13.65 15.86 9.53
C THR A 103 -12.32 16.38 9.01
N GLU A 104 -12.31 17.46 8.24
CA GLU A 104 -11.07 18.05 7.71
C GLU A 104 -10.22 18.69 8.82
N ALA A 105 -10.84 19.41 9.77
CA ALA A 105 -10.13 20.00 10.90
C ALA A 105 -9.47 18.94 11.79
N ALA A 106 -10.22 17.89 12.17
CA ALA A 106 -9.64 16.75 12.90
C ALA A 106 -8.50 16.07 12.11
N GLY A 107 -8.72 15.86 10.80
CA GLY A 107 -7.71 15.30 9.89
C GLY A 107 -6.44 16.14 9.78
N THR A 108 -6.59 17.48 9.76
CA THR A 108 -5.50 18.45 9.72
C THR A 108 -4.62 18.34 10.96
N VAL A 109 -5.25 18.36 12.15
CA VAL A 109 -4.52 18.23 13.42
C VAL A 109 -3.78 16.91 13.52
N VAL A 110 -4.44 15.77 13.24
CA VAL A 110 -3.80 14.45 13.22
C VAL A 110 -2.64 14.40 12.25
N SER A 111 -2.83 14.91 11.03
CA SER A 111 -1.77 14.91 10.01
C SER A 111 -0.60 15.80 10.40
N GLY A 112 -0.84 16.96 11.02
CA GLY A 112 0.20 17.85 11.53
C GLY A 112 1.02 17.17 12.65
N MET A 113 0.35 16.53 13.61
CA MET A 113 1.01 15.80 14.69
C MET A 113 1.82 14.60 14.17
N ASP A 114 1.28 13.84 13.22
CA ASP A 114 1.97 12.75 12.55
C ASP A 114 3.19 13.26 11.76
N ALA A 115 3.06 14.38 11.05
CA ALA A 115 4.16 15.01 10.33
C ALA A 115 5.30 15.39 11.28
N TYR A 116 4.98 16.05 12.38
CA TYR A 116 5.95 16.44 13.40
C TYR A 116 6.66 15.22 14.02
N LYS A 117 5.91 14.18 14.39
CA LYS A 117 6.47 12.94 14.94
C LYS A 117 7.43 12.28 13.95
N ASN A 118 7.00 12.09 12.70
CA ASN A 118 7.82 11.47 11.67
C ASN A 118 9.04 12.34 11.32
N MET A 119 8.96 13.67 11.39
CA MET A 119 10.10 14.56 11.19
C MET A 119 11.12 14.40 12.34
N LYS A 120 10.67 14.26 13.57
CA LYS A 120 11.54 13.98 14.72
C LYS A 120 12.21 12.60 14.57
N ASP A 121 11.45 11.57 14.18
CA ASP A 121 11.98 10.24 13.96
C ASP A 121 13.00 10.23 12.81
N ALA A 122 12.76 11.00 11.73
CA ALA A 122 13.71 11.16 10.63
C ALA A 122 15.02 11.87 11.05
N LYS A 123 14.97 12.80 12.00
CA LYS A 123 16.16 13.44 12.56
C LYS A 123 16.95 12.53 13.51
N THR A 124 16.25 11.62 14.19
CA THR A 124 16.89 10.66 15.10
C THR A 124 17.62 9.54 14.34
N HIS A 125 17.13 9.19 13.15
CA HIS A 125 17.74 8.19 12.27
C HIS A 125 18.28 8.89 11.02
N GLU A 126 19.56 9.19 10.97
CA GLU A 126 20.15 9.99 9.88
C GLU A 126 20.15 9.25 8.53
N THR A 127 20.21 7.92 8.53
CA THR A 127 20.29 7.07 7.33
C THR A 127 19.43 5.81 7.45
N GLY A 128 19.30 5.08 6.34
CA GLY A 128 18.68 3.75 6.28
C GLY A 128 17.16 3.74 6.20
N ALA A 129 16.58 2.53 6.28
CA ALA A 129 15.15 2.29 6.07
C ALA A 129 14.24 3.10 6.99
N LYS A 130 14.61 3.24 8.27
CA LYS A 130 13.83 4.03 9.24
C LYS A 130 13.83 5.52 8.91
N HIS A 131 14.99 6.09 8.54
CA HIS A 131 15.10 7.48 8.11
C HIS A 131 14.21 7.75 6.89
N HIS A 132 14.38 6.94 5.84
CA HIS A 132 13.64 7.11 4.60
C HIS A 132 12.13 7.01 4.80
N THR A 133 11.66 5.98 5.52
CA THR A 133 10.24 5.82 5.86
C THR A 133 9.71 7.02 6.65
N ALA A 134 10.43 7.46 7.67
CA ALA A 134 10.01 8.60 8.51
C ALA A 134 9.97 9.90 7.71
N ASN A 135 11.01 10.22 6.93
CA ASN A 135 11.07 11.41 6.10
C ASN A 135 9.95 11.46 5.06
N LYS A 136 9.70 10.33 4.38
CA LYS A 136 8.59 10.19 3.44
C LYS A 136 7.23 10.38 4.09
N LYS A 137 7.00 9.78 5.26
CA LYS A 137 5.76 9.95 6.03
C LYS A 137 5.60 11.39 6.51
N ALA A 138 6.68 12.04 6.96
CA ALA A 138 6.66 13.44 7.35
C ALA A 138 6.21 14.36 6.21
N LYS A 139 6.78 14.20 5.01
CA LYS A 139 6.41 14.95 3.80
C LYS A 139 4.95 14.73 3.39
N VAL A 140 4.50 13.47 3.37
CA VAL A 140 3.12 13.13 3.00
C VAL A 140 2.13 13.71 4.01
N LYS A 141 2.40 13.55 5.31
CA LYS A 141 1.52 14.04 6.37
C LYS A 141 1.54 15.56 6.50
N GLY A 142 2.69 16.20 6.27
CA GLY A 142 2.79 17.65 6.19
C GLY A 142 1.93 18.22 5.04
N THR A 143 2.01 17.61 3.86
CA THR A 143 1.16 17.98 2.73
C THR A 143 -0.32 17.71 3.03
N ASP A 144 -0.66 16.61 3.70
CA ASP A 144 -2.04 16.31 4.13
C ASP A 144 -2.56 17.39 5.10
N ALA A 145 -1.73 17.86 6.03
CA ALA A 145 -2.10 18.91 6.96
C ALA A 145 -2.36 20.24 6.25
N VAL A 146 -1.51 20.64 5.31
CA VAL A 146 -1.70 21.88 4.53
C VAL A 146 -2.99 21.82 3.70
N ILE A 147 -3.22 20.71 3.00
CA ILE A 147 -4.45 20.51 2.20
C ILE A 147 -5.69 20.47 3.09
N GLY A 148 -5.61 19.85 4.26
CA GLY A 148 -6.71 19.81 5.22
C GLY A 148 -7.02 21.18 5.81
N ALA A 149 -5.99 22.01 6.09
CA ALA A 149 -6.19 23.39 6.54
C ALA A 149 -6.90 24.24 5.45
N ALA A 150 -6.45 24.14 4.20
CA ALA A 150 -7.10 24.78 3.07
C ALA A 150 -8.54 24.28 2.88
N GLY A 151 -8.78 22.96 3.02
CA GLY A 151 -10.10 22.36 2.98
C GLY A 151 -11.02 22.87 4.08
N SER A 152 -10.51 23.00 5.31
CA SER A 152 -11.26 23.58 6.43
C SER A 152 -11.70 25.02 6.15
N GLY A 153 -10.82 25.84 5.55
CA GLY A 153 -11.15 27.21 5.10
C GLY A 153 -12.26 27.21 4.04
N SER A 154 -12.17 26.29 3.06
CA SER A 154 -13.20 26.16 2.03
C SER A 154 -14.57 25.75 2.60
N TYR A 155 -14.62 24.83 3.56
CA TYR A 155 -15.87 24.44 4.21
C TYR A 155 -16.44 25.53 5.11
N SER A 156 -15.59 26.33 5.77
CA SER A 156 -16.02 27.51 6.52
C SER A 156 -16.69 28.55 5.61
N ALA A 157 -16.11 28.82 4.44
CA ALA A 157 -16.70 29.68 3.42
C ALA A 157 -18.02 29.11 2.88
N ALA A 158 -18.11 27.78 2.72
CA ALA A 158 -19.35 27.12 2.30
C ALA A 158 -20.45 27.25 3.36
N ILE A 159 -20.14 27.12 4.65
CA ILE A 159 -21.09 27.35 5.75
C ILE A 159 -21.60 28.81 5.71
N ALA A 160 -20.68 29.78 5.63
CA ALA A 160 -21.05 31.19 5.56
C ALA A 160 -22.00 31.45 4.36
N LYS A 161 -21.69 30.92 3.20
CA LYS A 161 -22.55 31.01 2.00
C LYS A 161 -23.96 30.45 2.25
N GLU A 162 -24.09 29.26 2.83
CA GLU A 162 -25.40 28.66 3.04
C GLU A 162 -26.18 29.38 4.15
N VAL A 163 -25.51 29.86 5.19
CA VAL A 163 -26.12 30.68 6.26
C VAL A 163 -26.64 32.00 5.70
N THR A 164 -25.86 32.72 4.89
CA THR A 164 -26.32 33.99 4.25
C THR A 164 -27.47 33.76 3.31
N LYS A 165 -27.56 32.65 2.61
CA LYS A 165 -28.72 32.26 1.81
C LYS A 165 -29.97 32.01 2.66
N ILE A 166 -29.84 31.31 3.82
CA ILE A 166 -30.95 31.08 4.74
C ILE A 166 -31.47 32.39 5.29
N GLN A 167 -30.57 33.31 5.61
CA GLN A 167 -30.92 34.65 6.15
C GLN A 167 -31.36 35.62 5.08
N LYS A 168 -31.36 35.22 3.81
CA LYS A 168 -31.63 36.13 2.65
C LYS A 168 -30.83 37.44 2.71
N ALA A 169 -29.58 37.31 3.22
CA ALA A 169 -28.69 38.46 3.37
C ALA A 169 -28.24 39.00 2.00
N ALA A 170 -28.02 40.30 1.92
CA ALA A 170 -27.54 40.96 0.70
C ALA A 170 -26.16 40.44 0.26
N ASP A 171 -25.37 39.91 1.22
CA ASP A 171 -24.03 39.42 0.98
C ASP A 171 -23.99 37.95 0.48
N ALA A 172 -25.12 37.32 0.18
CA ALA A 172 -25.17 35.94 -0.29
C ALA A 172 -24.39 35.72 -1.60
N ALA A 173 -24.33 36.71 -2.48
CA ALA A 173 -23.51 36.67 -3.68
C ALA A 173 -22.02 36.65 -3.36
N VAL A 174 -21.54 37.56 -2.49
CA VAL A 174 -20.15 37.67 -2.07
C VAL A 174 -19.72 36.39 -1.36
N ALA A 175 -20.53 35.86 -0.45
CA ALA A 175 -20.27 34.60 0.24
C ALA A 175 -20.21 33.40 -0.74
N SER A 176 -21.03 33.40 -1.79
CA SER A 176 -21.01 32.39 -2.85
C SER A 176 -19.72 32.45 -3.70
N GLU A 177 -19.29 33.65 -4.05
CA GLU A 177 -18.05 33.89 -4.77
C GLU A 177 -16.84 33.46 -3.95
N ALA A 178 -16.73 33.88 -2.69
CA ALA A 178 -15.66 33.46 -1.78
C ALA A 178 -15.60 31.94 -1.61
N SER A 179 -16.75 31.27 -1.46
CA SER A 179 -16.84 29.81 -1.38
C SER A 179 -16.41 29.14 -2.69
N GLY A 180 -16.75 29.70 -3.84
CA GLY A 180 -16.32 29.23 -5.16
C GLY A 180 -14.81 29.30 -5.34
N ILE A 181 -14.20 30.45 -5.03
CA ILE A 181 -12.75 30.66 -5.10
C ILE A 181 -12.01 29.71 -4.16
N ALA A 182 -12.47 29.57 -2.91
CA ALA A 182 -11.87 28.67 -1.94
C ALA A 182 -11.93 27.19 -2.40
N SER A 183 -13.06 26.77 -2.95
CA SER A 183 -13.25 25.41 -3.49
C SER A 183 -12.37 25.16 -4.72
N ALA A 184 -12.26 26.13 -5.63
CA ALA A 184 -11.41 26.07 -6.80
C ALA A 184 -9.93 25.91 -6.40
N SER A 185 -9.46 26.70 -5.44
CA SER A 185 -8.08 26.65 -4.94
C SER A 185 -7.73 25.30 -4.32
N VAL A 186 -8.61 24.75 -3.47
CA VAL A 186 -8.44 23.43 -2.86
C VAL A 186 -8.47 22.33 -3.92
N GLY A 187 -9.38 22.40 -4.89
CA GLY A 187 -9.48 21.47 -6.00
C GLY A 187 -8.20 21.47 -6.86
N ALA A 188 -7.67 22.65 -7.17
CA ALA A 188 -6.43 22.81 -7.92
C ALA A 188 -5.23 22.18 -7.18
N ILE A 189 -5.06 22.46 -5.88
CA ILE A 189 -3.98 21.88 -5.06
C ILE A 189 -4.08 20.35 -5.02
N LYS A 190 -5.28 19.80 -4.81
CA LYS A 190 -5.52 18.36 -4.81
C LYS A 190 -5.28 17.74 -6.18
N GLY A 191 -5.67 18.40 -7.27
CA GLY A 191 -5.43 17.98 -8.65
C GLY A 191 -3.93 17.90 -8.97
N VAL A 192 -3.18 18.96 -8.66
CA VAL A 192 -1.71 18.99 -8.83
C VAL A 192 -1.04 17.88 -8.04
N ARG A 193 -1.44 17.69 -6.78
CA ARG A 193 -0.90 16.59 -5.96
C ARG A 193 -1.19 15.22 -6.58
N ALA A 194 -2.38 14.99 -7.11
CA ALA A 194 -2.73 13.75 -7.78
C ALA A 194 -1.87 13.53 -9.04
N ALA A 195 -1.63 14.57 -9.84
CA ALA A 195 -0.75 14.52 -10.99
C ALA A 195 0.69 14.11 -10.61
N PHE A 196 1.26 14.68 -9.54
CA PHE A 196 2.57 14.25 -9.02
C PHE A 196 2.59 12.79 -8.59
N ARG A 197 1.51 12.28 -7.98
CA ARG A 197 1.40 10.87 -7.59
C ARG A 197 1.29 9.94 -8.79
N VAL A 198 0.58 10.35 -9.84
CA VAL A 198 0.53 9.64 -11.13
C VAL A 198 1.91 9.56 -11.74
N GLY A 199 2.63 10.68 -11.84
CA GLY A 199 3.99 10.72 -12.38
C GLY A 199 4.98 9.87 -11.57
N GLY A 200 4.84 9.83 -10.24
CA GLY A 200 5.63 8.96 -9.37
C GLY A 200 5.35 7.48 -9.61
N ALA A 201 4.09 7.10 -9.70
CA ALA A 201 3.67 5.72 -9.97
C ALA A 201 4.05 5.26 -11.37
N ALA A 202 3.92 6.13 -12.38
CA ALA A 202 4.32 5.84 -13.76
C ALA A 202 5.82 5.59 -13.87
N ARG A 203 6.66 6.42 -13.22
CA ARG A 203 8.11 6.21 -13.17
C ARG A 203 8.50 4.90 -12.52
N LYS A 204 7.86 4.52 -11.40
CA LYS A 204 8.10 3.21 -10.77
C LYS A 204 7.66 2.06 -11.67
N TYR A 205 6.48 2.16 -12.27
CA TYR A 205 5.99 1.16 -13.22
C TYR A 205 6.98 0.93 -14.37
N LYS A 206 7.46 2.03 -14.98
CA LYS A 206 8.44 1.98 -16.07
C LYS A 206 9.74 1.28 -15.61
N ARG A 207 10.31 1.68 -14.48
CA ARG A 207 11.51 1.07 -13.92
C ARG A 207 11.35 -0.43 -13.64
N VAL A 208 10.23 -0.84 -13.03
CA VAL A 208 9.97 -2.28 -12.78
C VAL A 208 9.79 -3.04 -14.08
N LYS A 209 9.19 -2.41 -15.11
CA LYS A 209 9.05 -3.03 -16.45
C LYS A 209 10.40 -3.18 -17.17
N GLU A 210 11.34 -2.26 -16.94
CA GLU A 210 12.68 -2.25 -17.56
C GLU A 210 13.65 -3.26 -16.92
N LEU A 211 13.33 -3.87 -15.79
CA LEU A 211 14.20 -4.86 -15.12
C LEU A 211 14.39 -6.16 -15.89
N GLY A 212 13.64 -6.37 -16.97
CA GLY A 212 13.71 -7.59 -17.75
C GLY A 212 12.92 -8.75 -17.14
N ASP A 213 13.12 -9.92 -17.72
CA ASP A 213 12.45 -11.15 -17.34
C ASP A 213 13.33 -11.91 -16.31
N PRO A 214 12.84 -12.23 -15.11
CA PRO A 214 13.55 -13.06 -14.15
C PRO A 214 13.97 -14.43 -14.69
N HIS A 215 13.31 -14.96 -15.71
CA HIS A 215 13.67 -16.22 -16.34
C HIS A 215 15.06 -16.21 -17.02
N LEU A 216 15.64 -15.04 -17.30
CA LEU A 216 17.01 -14.94 -17.77
C LEU A 216 18.03 -15.46 -16.75
N VAL A 217 17.75 -15.35 -15.46
CA VAL A 217 18.60 -15.91 -14.39
C VAL A 217 18.53 -17.44 -14.41
N GLN A 218 17.36 -18.00 -14.64
CA GLN A 218 17.20 -19.45 -14.82
C GLN A 218 17.95 -19.96 -16.04
N ALA A 219 17.94 -19.24 -17.15
CA ALA A 219 18.70 -19.60 -18.33
C ALA A 219 20.21 -19.66 -18.08
N ALA A 220 20.75 -18.74 -17.28
CA ALA A 220 22.16 -18.77 -16.87
C ALA A 220 22.50 -19.99 -15.99
N SER A 221 21.60 -20.36 -15.08
CA SER A 221 21.76 -21.55 -14.23
C SER A 221 21.70 -22.85 -15.05
N LEU A 222 20.82 -22.89 -16.07
CA LEU A 222 20.74 -24.02 -17.00
C LEU A 222 21.99 -24.14 -17.89
N ALA A 223 22.54 -23.01 -18.33
CA ALA A 223 23.78 -23.01 -19.12
C ALA A 223 24.95 -23.59 -18.30
N ARG A 224 25.09 -23.21 -17.02
CA ARG A 224 26.09 -23.78 -16.10
C ARG A 224 25.89 -25.28 -15.86
N LEU A 225 24.63 -25.74 -15.72
CA LEU A 225 24.35 -27.16 -15.59
C LEU A 225 24.81 -27.93 -16.83
N ASN A 226 24.54 -27.40 -18.04
CA ASN A 226 25.01 -28.03 -19.29
C ASN A 226 26.55 -28.09 -19.35
N GLU A 227 27.24 -27.02 -18.96
CA GLU A 227 28.71 -26.98 -18.91
C GLU A 227 29.26 -28.02 -17.92
N SER A 228 28.71 -28.09 -16.72
CA SER A 228 29.12 -29.12 -15.73
C SER A 228 28.83 -30.54 -16.22
N TYR A 229 27.71 -30.73 -16.95
CA TYR A 229 27.38 -32.03 -17.53
C TYR A 229 28.36 -32.42 -18.65
N GLU A 230 28.79 -31.51 -19.51
CA GLU A 230 29.80 -31.73 -20.53
C GLU A 230 31.14 -32.11 -19.86
N GLN A 231 31.60 -31.40 -18.84
CA GLN A 231 32.80 -31.69 -18.09
C GLN A 231 32.74 -33.09 -17.45
N ALA A 232 31.63 -33.45 -16.81
CA ALA A 232 31.44 -34.76 -16.24
C ALA A 232 31.43 -35.88 -17.29
N SER A 233 30.90 -35.63 -18.47
CA SER A 233 30.93 -36.62 -19.58
C SER A 233 32.33 -36.86 -20.11
N TRP A 234 33.16 -35.80 -20.19
CA TRP A 234 34.59 -35.94 -20.54
C TRP A 234 35.38 -36.69 -19.47
N ALA A 235 35.24 -36.34 -18.21
CA ALA A 235 35.91 -37.03 -17.10
C ALA A 235 35.52 -38.52 -17.03
N ALA A 236 34.26 -38.85 -17.25
CA ALA A 236 33.77 -40.22 -17.32
C ALA A 236 34.39 -40.99 -18.53
N ALA A 237 34.53 -40.33 -19.67
CA ALA A 237 35.18 -40.94 -20.87
C ALA A 237 36.66 -41.19 -20.60
N GLU A 238 37.40 -40.28 -19.97
CA GLU A 238 38.79 -40.47 -19.53
C GLU A 238 38.94 -41.62 -18.54
N ALA A 239 38.04 -41.70 -17.58
CA ALA A 239 38.02 -42.83 -16.61
C ALA A 239 37.78 -44.17 -17.32
N TYR A 240 36.90 -44.19 -18.34
CA TYR A 240 36.68 -45.40 -19.15
C TYR A 240 37.91 -45.79 -19.95
N VAL A 241 38.56 -44.85 -20.61
CA VAL A 241 39.81 -45.09 -21.38
C VAL A 241 40.92 -45.57 -20.47
N ALA A 242 41.10 -45.01 -19.28
CA ALA A 242 42.08 -45.43 -18.29
C ALA A 242 41.83 -46.87 -17.81
N LEU A 243 40.57 -47.23 -17.58
CA LEU A 243 40.15 -48.57 -17.17
C LEU A 243 40.38 -49.59 -18.30
N ASP A 244 40.05 -49.26 -19.56
CA ASP A 244 40.29 -50.12 -20.75
C ASP A 244 41.77 -50.38 -20.92
N ALA A 245 42.61 -49.36 -20.82
CA ALA A 245 44.07 -49.47 -20.89
C ALA A 245 44.67 -50.28 -19.70
N TYR A 246 44.00 -50.35 -18.58
CA TYR A 246 44.41 -51.20 -17.43
C TYR A 246 44.18 -52.68 -17.72
N TRP A 247 43.05 -53.02 -18.39
CA TRP A 247 42.73 -54.40 -18.71
C TRP A 247 43.61 -54.99 -19.80
N ASP A 248 44.11 -54.16 -20.71
CA ASP A 248 44.98 -54.60 -21.81
C ASP A 248 46.44 -54.86 -21.45
N HIS A 249 46.91 -54.38 -20.23
CA HIS A 249 48.30 -54.50 -19.81
C HIS A 249 48.40 -54.70 -18.33
N GLU A 250 49.19 -55.71 -17.88
CA GLU A 250 49.52 -55.94 -16.48
C GLU A 250 50.61 -54.94 -15.97
N GLY A 251 50.27 -54.03 -15.11
CA GLY A 251 51.25 -53.12 -14.45
C GLY A 251 50.64 -52.26 -13.35
N GLY A 252 51.25 -52.21 -12.18
CA GLY A 252 50.74 -51.51 -10.98
C GLY A 252 50.65 -49.98 -11.09
N GLU A 253 51.51 -49.33 -11.89
CA GLU A 253 51.51 -47.90 -12.13
C GLU A 253 50.21 -47.42 -12.81
N ARG A 254 49.51 -48.30 -13.55
CA ARG A 254 48.27 -47.98 -14.24
C ARG A 254 47.04 -47.98 -13.32
N LEU A 255 47.12 -48.67 -12.18
CA LEU A 255 46.02 -48.66 -11.19
C LEU A 255 45.89 -47.29 -10.55
N GLU A 256 46.96 -46.57 -10.38
CA GLU A 256 46.98 -45.21 -9.84
C GLU A 256 46.31 -44.24 -10.84
N LEU A 257 46.57 -44.33 -12.14
CA LEU A 257 45.94 -43.56 -13.18
C LEU A 257 44.42 -43.84 -13.30
N VAL A 258 44.00 -45.09 -13.12
CA VAL A 258 42.56 -45.45 -13.09
C VAL A 258 41.89 -44.85 -11.86
N SER A 259 42.54 -44.89 -10.71
CA SER A 259 42.02 -44.30 -9.47
C SER A 259 41.84 -42.79 -9.62
N GLU A 260 42.88 -42.09 -10.13
CA GLU A 260 42.79 -40.62 -10.38
C GLU A 260 41.67 -40.24 -11.36
N ALA A 261 41.51 -41.01 -12.44
CA ALA A 261 40.47 -40.75 -13.42
C ALA A 261 39.04 -41.00 -12.88
N ILE A 262 38.89 -42.02 -12.04
CA ILE A 262 37.63 -42.30 -11.34
C ILE A 262 37.34 -41.18 -10.33
N ASP A 263 38.31 -40.73 -9.55
CA ASP A 263 38.13 -39.65 -8.59
C ASP A 263 37.73 -38.35 -9.31
N ALA A 264 38.38 -38.02 -10.43
CA ALA A 264 38.01 -36.88 -11.25
C ALA A 264 36.58 -36.98 -11.80
N ALA A 265 36.13 -38.16 -12.22
CA ALA A 265 34.77 -38.39 -12.67
C ALA A 265 33.75 -38.23 -11.52
N TRP A 266 34.10 -38.65 -10.30
CA TRP A 266 33.26 -38.43 -9.12
C TRP A 266 33.15 -36.96 -8.76
N GLU A 267 34.23 -36.19 -8.77
CA GLU A 267 34.24 -34.76 -8.51
C GLU A 267 33.34 -34.02 -9.54
N ALA A 268 33.51 -34.35 -10.82
CA ALA A 268 32.67 -33.76 -11.89
C ALA A 268 31.20 -34.13 -11.74
N MET A 269 30.86 -35.33 -11.28
CA MET A 269 29.46 -35.69 -10.98
C MET A 269 28.90 -34.94 -9.77
N GLU A 270 29.68 -34.66 -8.75
CA GLU A 270 29.22 -33.81 -7.63
C GLU A 270 28.98 -32.36 -8.08
N GLU A 271 29.79 -31.84 -9.01
CA GLU A 271 29.55 -30.54 -9.64
C GLU A 271 28.23 -30.51 -10.40
N VAL A 272 27.93 -31.55 -11.22
CA VAL A 272 26.61 -31.66 -11.91
C VAL A 272 25.47 -31.67 -10.90
N ARG A 273 25.61 -32.41 -9.81
CA ARG A 273 24.61 -32.46 -8.73
C ARG A 273 24.40 -31.08 -8.13
N GLY A 274 25.46 -30.36 -7.79
CA GLY A 274 25.41 -29.00 -7.27
C GLY A 274 24.77 -28.03 -8.23
N ALA A 275 25.12 -28.11 -9.53
CA ALA A 275 24.51 -27.29 -10.57
C ALA A 275 23.01 -27.60 -10.76
N ALA A 276 22.59 -28.86 -10.71
CA ALA A 276 21.19 -29.26 -10.79
C ALA A 276 20.36 -28.75 -9.58
N GLU A 277 20.93 -28.78 -8.40
CA GLU A 277 20.30 -28.19 -7.22
C GLU A 277 20.14 -26.67 -7.36
N ASN A 278 21.15 -25.98 -7.90
CA ASN A 278 21.09 -24.55 -8.18
C ASN A 278 20.00 -24.21 -9.19
N VAL A 279 19.80 -25.01 -10.23
CA VAL A 279 18.69 -24.83 -11.20
C VAL A 279 17.33 -24.93 -10.50
N ARG A 280 17.13 -25.94 -9.65
CA ARG A 280 15.87 -26.09 -8.90
C ARG A 280 15.62 -24.95 -7.91
N ARG A 281 16.68 -24.41 -7.31
CA ARG A 281 16.59 -23.23 -6.44
C ARG A 281 16.22 -21.99 -7.26
N ALA A 282 16.94 -21.77 -8.37
CA ALA A 282 16.68 -20.65 -9.28
C ALA A 282 15.23 -20.66 -9.80
N GLU A 283 14.68 -21.82 -10.14
CA GLU A 283 13.30 -21.95 -10.64
C GLU A 283 12.28 -21.46 -9.58
N ARG A 284 12.41 -21.90 -8.33
CA ARG A 284 11.53 -21.45 -7.24
C ARG A 284 11.66 -19.96 -6.97
N ASP A 285 12.87 -19.44 -6.99
CA ASP A 285 13.15 -18.05 -6.69
C ASP A 285 12.73 -17.13 -7.83
N VAL A 286 12.83 -17.57 -9.10
CA VAL A 286 12.30 -16.90 -10.27
C VAL A 286 10.78 -16.73 -10.17
N GLU A 287 10.05 -17.78 -9.78
CA GLU A 287 8.60 -17.69 -9.61
C GLU A 287 8.22 -16.67 -8.52
N LYS A 288 8.92 -16.68 -7.38
CA LYS A 288 8.73 -15.68 -6.32
C LYS A 288 9.01 -14.27 -6.82
N LEU A 289 10.15 -14.05 -7.48
CA LEU A 289 10.54 -12.75 -8.01
C LEU A 289 9.55 -12.22 -9.04
N ASN A 290 9.12 -13.08 -9.98
CA ASN A 290 8.11 -12.74 -10.98
C ASN A 290 6.77 -12.35 -10.34
N THR A 291 6.32 -13.13 -9.36
CA THR A 291 5.10 -12.83 -8.58
C THR A 291 5.16 -11.44 -7.95
N VAL A 292 6.30 -11.09 -7.32
CA VAL A 292 6.49 -9.77 -6.70
C VAL A 292 6.55 -8.65 -7.76
N GLN A 293 7.23 -8.89 -8.90
CA GLN A 293 7.29 -7.92 -10.00
C GLN A 293 5.89 -7.63 -10.57
N GLU A 294 5.12 -8.68 -10.87
CA GLU A 294 3.75 -8.53 -11.38
C GLU A 294 2.83 -7.84 -10.35
N TYR A 295 2.97 -8.18 -9.08
CA TYR A 295 2.29 -7.48 -8.01
C TYR A 295 2.63 -5.99 -7.97
N ALA A 296 3.92 -5.66 -8.06
CA ALA A 296 4.39 -4.27 -8.10
C ALA A 296 3.83 -3.52 -9.31
N LYS A 297 3.91 -4.09 -10.52
CA LYS A 297 3.33 -3.52 -11.76
C LYS A 297 1.83 -3.28 -11.60
N LYS A 298 1.06 -4.29 -11.17
CA LYS A 298 -0.38 -4.19 -10.94
C LYS A 298 -0.76 -3.12 -9.92
N LYS A 299 0.01 -2.97 -8.85
CA LYS A 299 -0.21 -1.90 -7.84
C LYS A 299 0.02 -0.52 -8.42
N GLN A 300 1.10 -0.32 -9.18
CA GLN A 300 1.38 0.99 -9.77
C GLN A 300 0.33 1.35 -10.84
N LEU A 301 -0.07 0.42 -11.73
CA LEU A 301 -1.14 0.63 -12.70
C LEU A 301 -2.47 0.99 -12.02
N THR A 302 -2.85 0.25 -10.98
CA THR A 302 -4.06 0.56 -10.22
C THR A 302 -4.00 1.96 -9.59
N LYS A 303 -2.82 2.38 -9.13
CA LYS A 303 -2.63 3.70 -8.56
C LYS A 303 -2.71 4.79 -9.61
N ILE A 304 -2.06 4.60 -10.77
CA ILE A 304 -2.17 5.51 -11.92
C ILE A 304 -3.64 5.72 -12.25
N GLY A 305 -4.41 4.65 -12.54
CA GLY A 305 -5.82 4.75 -12.88
C GLY A 305 -6.65 5.49 -11.83
N LYS A 306 -6.46 5.15 -10.56
CA LYS A 306 -7.19 5.77 -9.45
C LYS A 306 -6.88 7.26 -9.26
N GLU A 307 -5.59 7.63 -9.30
CA GLU A 307 -5.17 9.02 -9.10
C GLU A 307 -5.44 9.86 -10.36
N THR A 308 -5.42 9.27 -11.57
CA THR A 308 -5.83 9.97 -12.79
C THR A 308 -7.31 10.27 -12.78
N ILE A 309 -8.16 9.25 -12.59
CA ILE A 309 -9.61 9.42 -12.70
C ILE A 309 -10.17 10.20 -11.50
N GLY A 310 -9.90 9.75 -10.29
CA GLY A 310 -10.50 10.34 -9.08
C GLY A 310 -9.74 11.53 -8.53
N GLY A 311 -8.43 11.62 -8.80
CA GLY A 311 -7.56 12.67 -8.31
C GLY A 311 -7.38 13.79 -9.33
N ALA A 312 -6.62 13.56 -10.39
CA ALA A 312 -6.31 14.63 -11.34
C ALA A 312 -7.55 15.13 -12.09
N VAL A 313 -8.34 14.22 -12.68
CA VAL A 313 -9.54 14.61 -13.46
C VAL A 313 -10.67 15.06 -12.53
N GLY A 314 -11.01 14.27 -11.51
CA GLY A 314 -12.14 14.58 -10.62
C GLY A 314 -11.96 15.86 -9.82
N GLU A 315 -10.79 16.11 -9.25
CA GLU A 315 -10.53 17.32 -8.48
C GLU A 315 -10.33 18.56 -9.38
N SER A 316 -9.72 18.38 -10.56
CA SER A 316 -9.63 19.48 -11.55
C SER A 316 -10.99 19.88 -12.08
N THR A 317 -11.91 18.92 -12.30
CA THR A 317 -13.29 19.22 -12.68
C THR A 317 -14.03 20.00 -11.59
N LYS A 318 -13.81 19.65 -10.30
CA LYS A 318 -14.36 20.41 -9.17
C LYS A 318 -13.78 21.82 -9.07
N ALA A 319 -12.46 21.96 -9.34
CA ALA A 319 -11.82 23.28 -9.37
C ALA A 319 -12.43 24.16 -10.46
N ALA A 320 -12.61 23.62 -11.67
CA ALA A 320 -13.27 24.33 -12.77
C ALA A 320 -14.73 24.72 -12.42
N ALA A 321 -15.49 23.79 -11.80
CA ALA A 321 -16.83 24.09 -11.32
C ALA A 321 -16.86 25.20 -10.26
N GLY A 322 -15.87 25.23 -9.36
CA GLY A 322 -15.69 26.29 -8.37
C GLY A 322 -15.45 27.67 -9.00
N VAL A 323 -14.59 27.74 -10.03
CA VAL A 323 -14.34 28.97 -10.80
C VAL A 323 -15.64 29.45 -11.50
N VAL A 324 -16.32 28.54 -12.19
CA VAL A 324 -17.61 28.87 -12.85
C VAL A 324 -18.63 29.37 -11.84
N THR A 325 -18.71 28.77 -10.65
CA THR A 325 -19.61 29.20 -9.57
C THR A 325 -19.25 30.61 -9.08
N ALA A 326 -17.95 30.90 -8.88
CA ALA A 326 -17.51 32.23 -8.45
C ALA A 326 -17.82 33.31 -9.47
N VAL A 327 -17.55 33.07 -10.76
CA VAL A 327 -17.86 34.01 -11.85
C VAL A 327 -19.36 34.22 -11.98
N ALA A 328 -20.16 33.15 -11.91
CA ALA A 328 -21.59 33.23 -12.01
C ALA A 328 -22.24 33.97 -10.81
N ALA A 329 -21.65 33.84 -9.60
CA ALA A 329 -22.12 34.60 -8.42
C ALA A 329 -21.92 36.10 -8.58
N GLY A 330 -20.76 36.52 -9.13
CA GLY A 330 -20.46 37.92 -9.40
C GLY A 330 -21.32 38.56 -10.49
N THR A 331 -21.92 37.74 -11.39
CA THR A 331 -22.75 38.21 -12.51
C THR A 331 -24.26 38.05 -12.27
N ALA A 332 -24.71 37.71 -11.05
CA ALA A 332 -26.12 37.42 -10.71
C ALA A 332 -26.78 36.27 -11.52
N GLY A 333 -26.00 35.53 -12.30
CA GLY A 333 -26.47 34.52 -13.26
C GLY A 333 -26.34 33.05 -12.79
N LEU A 334 -26.26 32.78 -11.49
CA LEU A 334 -26.05 31.40 -10.95
C LEU A 334 -27.16 30.41 -11.33
N ALA A 335 -28.38 30.87 -11.43
CA ALA A 335 -29.53 30.03 -11.74
C ALA A 335 -29.57 29.55 -13.21
N SER A 336 -28.80 30.16 -14.09
CA SER A 336 -28.85 29.95 -15.53
C SER A 336 -27.58 29.30 -16.13
N ASN A 337 -26.62 28.85 -15.31
CA ASN A 337 -25.38 28.31 -15.85
C ASN A 337 -25.33 26.75 -15.83
N PRO A 338 -25.82 26.07 -16.88
CA PRO A 338 -25.86 24.62 -16.97
C PRO A 338 -24.43 23.99 -17.04
N VAL A 339 -23.42 24.75 -17.48
CA VAL A 339 -22.06 24.28 -17.62
C VAL A 339 -21.41 24.02 -16.25
N GLY A 340 -21.61 24.95 -15.29
CA GLY A 340 -21.07 24.75 -13.91
C GLY A 340 -21.72 23.54 -13.24
N TRP A 341 -22.96 23.28 -13.47
CA TRP A 341 -23.70 22.11 -12.96
C TRP A 341 -23.24 20.83 -13.62
N GLY A 342 -23.05 20.81 -14.94
CA GLY A 342 -22.54 19.67 -15.67
C GLY A 342 -21.14 19.27 -15.15
N LEU A 343 -20.25 20.23 -14.96
CA LEU A 343 -18.90 20.00 -14.43
C LEU A 343 -18.92 19.51 -12.96
N ALA A 344 -19.77 20.11 -12.12
CA ALA A 344 -19.91 19.67 -10.73
C ALA A 344 -20.50 18.26 -10.63
N GLY A 345 -21.51 17.94 -11.45
CA GLY A 345 -22.12 16.60 -11.53
C GLY A 345 -21.13 15.54 -12.04
N ALA A 346 -20.38 15.84 -13.09
CA ALA A 346 -19.35 14.95 -13.63
C ALA A 346 -18.25 14.70 -12.59
N GLY A 347 -17.74 15.74 -11.92
CA GLY A 347 -16.75 15.61 -10.87
C GLY A 347 -17.23 14.78 -9.67
N ALA A 348 -18.46 15.01 -9.23
CA ALA A 348 -19.09 14.24 -8.15
C ALA A 348 -19.31 12.78 -8.56
N GLY A 349 -19.76 12.51 -9.79
CA GLY A 349 -19.94 11.16 -10.33
C GLY A 349 -18.63 10.38 -10.39
N LEU A 350 -17.54 11.00 -10.84
CA LEU A 350 -16.22 10.39 -10.85
C LEU A 350 -15.71 10.05 -9.44
N VAL A 351 -15.91 10.96 -8.48
CA VAL A 351 -15.51 10.72 -7.08
C VAL A 351 -16.35 9.61 -6.45
N LEU A 352 -17.66 9.58 -6.74
CA LEU A 352 -18.55 8.51 -6.30
C LEU A 352 -18.11 7.16 -6.90
N GLY A 353 -17.85 7.10 -8.21
CA GLY A 353 -17.35 5.91 -8.89
C GLY A 353 -16.06 5.38 -8.29
N VAL A 354 -15.08 6.25 -8.03
CA VAL A 354 -13.82 5.85 -7.36
C VAL A 354 -14.06 5.38 -5.92
N THR A 355 -15.00 6.01 -5.20
CA THR A 355 -15.34 5.61 -3.83
C THR A 355 -16.00 4.24 -3.79
N LEU A 356 -16.95 3.99 -4.70
CA LEU A 356 -17.60 2.70 -4.86
C LEU A 356 -16.59 1.60 -5.25
N TYR A 357 -15.71 1.88 -6.21
CA TYR A 357 -14.62 0.98 -6.58
C TYR A 357 -13.73 0.64 -5.38
N LYS A 358 -13.35 1.63 -4.55
CA LYS A 358 -12.56 1.40 -3.34
C LYS A 358 -13.30 0.51 -2.33
N ALA A 359 -14.60 0.76 -2.13
CA ALA A 359 -15.42 -0.02 -1.21
C ALA A 359 -15.55 -1.47 -1.67
N LEU A 360 -15.87 -1.70 -2.94
CA LEU A 360 -15.97 -3.03 -3.55
C LEU A 360 -14.64 -3.78 -3.46
N ARG A 361 -13.53 -3.13 -3.81
CA ARG A 361 -12.20 -3.74 -3.72
C ARG A 361 -11.81 -4.07 -2.28
N ALA A 362 -12.17 -3.23 -1.30
CA ALA A 362 -11.93 -3.51 0.11
C ALA A 362 -12.79 -4.70 0.58
N ALA A 363 -14.03 -4.80 0.12
CA ALA A 363 -14.90 -5.94 0.40
C ALA A 363 -14.35 -7.23 -0.19
N THR A 364 -13.90 -7.22 -1.46
CA THR A 364 -13.26 -8.39 -2.11
C THR A 364 -12.03 -8.85 -1.33
N LYS A 365 -11.17 -7.92 -0.92
CA LYS A 365 -9.97 -8.28 -0.13
C LYS A 365 -10.30 -8.89 1.23
N ARG A 366 -11.32 -8.37 1.92
CA ARG A 366 -11.78 -8.96 3.20
C ARG A 366 -12.40 -10.33 2.98
N TYR A 367 -13.08 -10.53 1.86
CA TYR A 367 -13.61 -11.84 1.47
C TYR A 367 -12.47 -12.84 1.26
N GLU A 368 -11.47 -12.48 0.45
CA GLU A 368 -10.32 -13.32 0.15
C GLU A 368 -9.47 -13.63 1.38
N GLU A 369 -9.26 -12.65 2.29
CA GLU A 369 -8.50 -12.81 3.52
C GLU A 369 -9.05 -13.94 4.41
N VAL A 370 -10.36 -14.06 4.50
CA VAL A 370 -11.04 -15.04 5.35
C VAL A 370 -11.32 -16.34 4.59
N ARG A 371 -11.51 -16.28 3.28
CA ARG A 371 -11.78 -17.42 2.41
C ARG A 371 -10.53 -18.20 2.04
N HIS A 372 -9.40 -17.50 1.91
CA HIS A 372 -8.11 -18.04 1.48
C HIS A 372 -6.98 -17.58 2.42
N PRO A 373 -7.05 -17.94 3.73
CA PRO A 373 -6.06 -17.51 4.70
C PRO A 373 -4.66 -18.02 4.39
N GLU A 374 -4.53 -19.13 3.65
CA GLU A 374 -3.27 -19.71 3.19
C GLU A 374 -2.41 -18.74 2.37
N ARG A 375 -3.05 -17.79 1.64
CA ARG A 375 -2.33 -16.76 0.86
C ARG A 375 -1.76 -15.62 1.70
N TRP A 376 -2.13 -15.57 2.98
CA TRP A 376 -1.82 -14.45 3.87
C TRP A 376 -0.99 -14.88 5.08
N ALA A 377 -0.89 -16.18 5.33
CA ALA A 377 -0.09 -16.74 6.41
C ALA A 377 1.41 -16.56 6.10
N PRO A 378 2.23 -16.22 7.10
CA PRO A 378 3.68 -16.28 6.98
C PRO A 378 4.16 -17.70 6.71
N GLU A 379 5.25 -17.86 5.96
CA GLU A 379 5.90 -19.17 5.82
C GLU A 379 6.24 -19.75 7.20
N GLY A 380 5.81 -20.98 7.45
CA GLY A 380 6.04 -21.70 8.72
C GLY A 380 4.93 -21.52 9.78
N GLU A 381 3.94 -20.65 9.55
CA GLU A 381 2.74 -20.60 10.40
C GLU A 381 1.61 -21.39 9.76
N THR A 382 0.91 -22.19 10.56
CA THR A 382 -0.32 -22.86 10.11
C THR A 382 -1.39 -21.82 9.77
N PRO A 383 -1.87 -21.75 8.52
CA PRO A 383 -2.91 -20.80 8.15
C PRO A 383 -4.18 -21.09 8.97
N ALA A 384 -4.93 -20.02 9.27
CA ALA A 384 -6.23 -20.17 9.90
C ALA A 384 -7.17 -21.01 9.02
N GLU A 385 -8.14 -21.68 9.61
CA GLU A 385 -9.12 -22.45 8.86
C GLU A 385 -9.92 -21.54 7.91
N ALA A 386 -10.10 -22.00 6.66
CA ALA A 386 -10.83 -21.26 5.64
C ALA A 386 -12.32 -21.16 6.01
N ALA A 387 -12.85 -19.96 6.12
CA ALA A 387 -14.25 -19.75 6.46
C ALA A 387 -15.17 -20.14 5.30
N SER A 388 -16.43 -20.45 5.63
CA SER A 388 -17.49 -20.71 4.66
C SER A 388 -17.74 -19.48 3.75
N ARG A 389 -18.37 -19.70 2.58
CA ARG A 389 -18.73 -18.59 1.67
C ARG A 389 -19.61 -17.56 2.35
N GLY A 390 -20.56 -17.97 3.16
CA GLY A 390 -21.49 -17.08 3.87
C GLY A 390 -20.79 -16.21 4.92
N GLU A 391 -19.89 -16.79 5.70
CA GLU A 391 -19.08 -16.07 6.69
C GLU A 391 -18.11 -15.10 6.01
N SER A 392 -17.46 -15.52 4.92
CA SER A 392 -16.57 -14.67 4.14
C SER A 392 -17.31 -13.47 3.55
N LEU A 393 -18.54 -13.66 3.04
CA LEU A 393 -19.38 -12.57 2.56
C LEU A 393 -19.79 -11.62 3.69
N LYS A 394 -20.19 -12.18 4.85
CA LYS A 394 -20.50 -11.38 6.04
C LYS A 394 -19.29 -10.56 6.50
N HIS A 395 -18.10 -11.14 6.46
CA HIS A 395 -16.85 -10.44 6.78
C HIS A 395 -16.52 -9.37 5.74
N ALA A 396 -16.75 -9.60 4.46
CA ALA A 396 -16.59 -8.63 3.38
C ALA A 396 -17.42 -7.36 3.59
N LEU A 397 -18.64 -7.51 4.12
CA LEU A 397 -19.56 -6.39 4.40
C LEU A 397 -19.19 -5.59 5.66
N THR A 398 -18.20 -6.00 6.46
CA THR A 398 -17.74 -5.25 7.63
C THR A 398 -16.88 -4.04 7.21
N PHE A 399 -17.51 -3.02 6.61
CA PHE A 399 -16.80 -1.85 6.04
C PHE A 399 -16.02 -1.03 7.06
N TRP A 400 -16.33 -1.14 8.36
CA TRP A 400 -15.59 -0.49 9.46
C TRP A 400 -14.28 -1.20 9.85
N LYS A 401 -14.07 -2.45 9.45
CA LYS A 401 -12.80 -3.15 9.68
C LYS A 401 -11.76 -2.73 8.64
N LYS A 402 -10.52 -2.49 9.08
CA LYS A 402 -9.41 -2.25 8.16
C LYS A 402 -9.15 -3.51 7.33
N VAL A 403 -8.90 -3.32 6.04
CA VAL A 403 -8.36 -4.37 5.18
C VAL A 403 -6.96 -4.71 5.67
N SER A 404 -6.66 -5.99 5.83
CA SER A 404 -5.34 -6.47 6.21
C SER A 404 -4.28 -5.99 5.19
N LYS A 405 -3.10 -5.72 5.71
CA LYS A 405 -1.92 -5.42 4.87
C LYS A 405 -1.14 -6.71 4.54
N GLY A 406 -1.67 -7.87 4.88
CA GLY A 406 -0.99 -9.16 4.81
C GLY A 406 -0.37 -9.43 3.45
N GLU A 407 -1.16 -9.38 2.35
CA GLU A 407 -0.65 -9.57 0.98
C GLU A 407 0.60 -8.73 0.67
N ARG A 408 0.58 -7.45 1.05
CA ARG A 408 1.69 -6.55 0.80
C ARG A 408 2.90 -6.86 1.67
N GLN A 409 2.67 -7.28 2.91
CA GLN A 409 3.73 -7.71 3.81
C GLN A 409 4.32 -9.05 3.39
N ALA A 410 3.49 -9.98 2.89
CA ALA A 410 3.96 -11.24 2.30
C ALA A 410 4.88 -10.96 1.11
N MET A 411 4.43 -10.18 0.13
CA MET A 411 5.28 -9.79 -1.01
C MET A 411 6.58 -9.09 -0.58
N ALA A 412 6.52 -8.27 0.48
CA ALA A 412 7.70 -7.61 1.00
C ALA A 412 8.67 -8.58 1.69
N ARG A 413 8.16 -9.63 2.34
CA ARG A 413 9.00 -10.69 2.92
C ARG A 413 9.67 -11.52 1.82
N GLU A 414 8.91 -11.93 0.81
CA GLU A 414 9.44 -12.70 -0.32
C GLU A 414 10.60 -11.98 -1.01
N ILE A 415 10.40 -10.71 -1.42
CA ILE A 415 11.49 -9.97 -2.07
C ILE A 415 12.64 -9.68 -1.11
N TYR A 416 12.38 -9.46 0.18
CA TYR A 416 13.42 -9.26 1.16
C TYR A 416 14.26 -10.54 1.34
N ALA A 417 13.63 -11.71 1.42
CA ALA A 417 14.33 -12.98 1.52
C ALA A 417 15.25 -13.24 0.31
N LEU A 418 14.82 -12.88 -0.90
CA LEU A 418 15.65 -12.98 -2.11
C LEU A 418 16.81 -11.96 -2.14
N ALA A 419 16.59 -10.73 -1.65
CA ALA A 419 17.57 -9.63 -1.72
C ALA A 419 18.58 -9.61 -0.57
N ALA A 420 18.19 -10.18 0.58
CA ALA A 420 19.01 -10.23 1.78
C ALA A 420 20.25 -11.15 1.62
N GLY A 421 21.16 -11.05 2.56
CA GLY A 421 22.35 -11.92 2.61
C GLY A 421 22.07 -13.24 3.36
N PRO A 422 23.09 -14.10 3.43
CA PRO A 422 22.97 -15.44 4.02
C PRO A 422 22.67 -15.45 5.53
N ASP A 423 22.93 -14.35 6.24
CA ASP A 423 22.68 -14.26 7.68
C ASP A 423 21.19 -14.14 8.03
N ILE A 424 20.33 -13.95 7.01
CA ILE A 424 18.90 -13.88 7.18
C ILE A 424 18.27 -15.26 6.97
N PRO A 425 17.47 -15.77 7.91
CA PRO A 425 16.79 -17.05 7.76
C PRO A 425 15.95 -17.10 6.47
N GLY A 426 16.13 -18.15 5.68
CA GLY A 426 15.46 -18.37 4.41
C GLY A 426 16.09 -17.65 3.20
N SER A 427 17.24 -16.94 3.37
CA SER A 427 17.96 -16.25 2.29
C SER A 427 19.28 -16.94 1.90
N GLY A 428 19.72 -17.93 2.67
CA GLY A 428 21.02 -18.58 2.49
C GLY A 428 21.17 -19.31 1.15
N ASP A 429 20.05 -19.85 0.66
CA ASP A 429 20.03 -20.67 -0.55
C ASP A 429 19.84 -19.86 -1.86
N THR A 430 19.64 -18.54 -1.77
CA THR A 430 19.46 -17.68 -2.95
C THR A 430 20.76 -17.49 -3.71
N THR A 431 20.77 -17.75 -5.01
CA THR A 431 21.96 -17.57 -5.85
C THR A 431 22.39 -16.09 -5.92
N PRO A 432 23.69 -15.79 -6.13
CA PRO A 432 24.16 -14.41 -6.26
C PRO A 432 23.42 -13.62 -7.34
N GLU A 433 23.15 -14.21 -8.49
CA GLU A 433 22.45 -13.58 -9.62
C GLU A 433 20.99 -13.27 -9.29
N MET A 434 20.32 -14.19 -8.59
CA MET A 434 18.95 -13.97 -8.14
C MET A 434 18.90 -12.86 -7.09
N ARG A 435 19.85 -12.82 -6.18
CA ARG A 435 20.00 -11.77 -5.17
C ARG A 435 20.20 -10.41 -5.82
N GLU A 436 21.05 -10.35 -6.84
CA GLU A 436 21.26 -9.12 -7.60
C GLU A 436 19.97 -8.67 -8.31
N SER A 437 19.25 -9.57 -8.96
CA SER A 437 17.97 -9.28 -9.60
C SER A 437 16.91 -8.79 -8.60
N ALA A 438 16.84 -9.40 -7.42
CA ALA A 438 15.95 -8.96 -6.34
C ALA A 438 16.34 -7.56 -5.82
N ARG A 439 17.64 -7.29 -5.67
CA ARG A 439 18.17 -5.97 -5.30
C ARG A 439 17.86 -4.92 -6.36
N ALA A 440 17.97 -5.26 -7.64
CA ALA A 440 17.59 -4.36 -8.73
C ALA A 440 16.09 -4.00 -8.65
N LEU A 441 15.23 -4.96 -8.30
CA LEU A 441 13.80 -4.67 -8.04
C LEU A 441 13.61 -3.73 -6.84
N LEU A 442 14.34 -3.89 -5.75
CA LEU A 442 14.30 -2.95 -4.62
C LEU A 442 14.70 -1.53 -5.03
N ILE A 443 15.74 -1.38 -5.84
CA ILE A 443 16.19 -0.09 -6.38
C ILE A 443 15.09 0.53 -7.26
N ALA A 444 14.48 -0.25 -8.14
CA ALA A 444 13.38 0.21 -8.99
C ALA A 444 12.17 0.70 -8.17
N LEU A 445 11.92 0.06 -7.02
CA LEU A 445 10.88 0.42 -6.06
C LEU A 445 11.24 1.59 -5.14
N LYS A 446 12.42 2.18 -5.26
CA LYS A 446 12.97 3.22 -4.38
C LYS A 446 13.24 2.72 -2.95
N ALA A 447 13.69 1.49 -2.84
CA ALA A 447 14.24 0.92 -1.62
C ALA A 447 15.76 0.68 -1.75
N GLY A 448 16.42 1.38 -2.67
CA GLY A 448 17.84 1.26 -2.99
C GLY A 448 18.75 2.13 -2.12
N PRO A 449 20.08 2.02 -2.31
CA PRO A 449 21.06 2.70 -1.48
C PRO A 449 20.92 4.23 -1.52
N THR A 450 20.76 4.81 -2.70
CA THR A 450 20.64 6.29 -2.87
C THR A 450 19.44 6.86 -2.12
N ASP A 451 18.28 6.16 -2.13
CA ASP A 451 17.07 6.61 -1.45
C ASP A 451 17.25 6.57 0.09
N HIS A 452 18.15 5.71 0.58
CA HIS A 452 18.42 5.51 2.02
C HIS A 452 19.67 6.24 2.51
N LYS A 453 20.36 6.98 1.63
CA LYS A 453 21.64 7.68 1.92
C LYS A 453 22.72 6.71 2.44
N LEU A 454 22.82 5.58 1.81
CA LEU A 454 23.83 4.56 2.07
C LEU A 454 24.65 4.36 0.80
N ASP A 455 25.92 4.02 0.93
CA ASP A 455 26.67 3.45 -0.17
C ASP A 455 26.18 2.00 -0.47
N PRO A 456 26.49 1.44 -1.66
CA PRO A 456 26.01 0.12 -2.05
C PRO A 456 26.43 -1.01 -1.09
N GLU A 457 27.62 -0.94 -0.50
CA GLU A 457 28.13 -1.95 0.41
C GLU A 457 27.42 -1.90 1.76
N ALA A 458 27.34 -0.71 2.38
CA ALA A 458 26.61 -0.50 3.63
C ALA A 458 25.10 -0.80 3.48
N TRP A 459 24.53 -0.57 2.30
CA TRP A 459 23.15 -0.95 2.01
C TRP A 459 23.00 -2.48 1.98
N ALA A 460 23.89 -3.19 1.28
CA ALA A 460 23.89 -4.65 1.22
C ALA A 460 24.08 -5.27 2.60
N GLU A 461 25.02 -4.75 3.40
CA GLU A 461 25.24 -5.15 4.79
C GLU A 461 24.00 -4.89 5.65
N SER A 462 23.36 -3.73 5.46
CA SER A 462 22.12 -3.39 6.16
C SER A 462 20.95 -4.33 5.84
N LEU A 463 20.87 -4.84 4.60
CA LEU A 463 19.90 -5.87 4.22
C LEU A 463 20.20 -7.22 4.87
N ASN A 464 21.47 -7.54 5.09
CA ASN A 464 21.91 -8.79 5.71
C ASN A 464 21.92 -8.76 7.26
N ALA A 465 21.55 -7.64 7.88
CA ALA A 465 21.54 -7.51 9.33
C ALA A 465 20.22 -8.00 9.95
N PRO A 466 20.19 -9.10 10.74
CA PRO A 466 18.97 -9.66 11.34
C PRO A 466 18.19 -8.64 12.19
N SER A 467 18.90 -7.77 12.91
CA SER A 467 18.28 -6.70 13.72
C SER A 467 17.51 -5.65 12.91
N LYS A 468 17.74 -5.55 11.60
CA LYS A 468 17.10 -4.60 10.69
C LYS A 468 15.98 -5.21 9.83
N THR A 469 15.79 -6.54 9.87
CA THR A 469 14.81 -7.29 9.06
C THR A 469 13.42 -6.67 9.11
N ALA A 470 12.86 -6.46 10.29
CA ALA A 470 11.51 -5.89 10.44
C ALA A 470 11.40 -4.48 9.85
N ALA A 471 12.47 -3.68 9.94
CA ALA A 471 12.50 -2.33 9.38
C ALA A 471 12.52 -2.38 7.84
N TRP A 472 13.30 -3.28 7.25
CA TRP A 472 13.36 -3.46 5.80
C TRP A 472 12.04 -4.00 5.22
N ILE A 473 11.46 -5.03 5.83
CA ILE A 473 10.15 -5.56 5.40
C ILE A 473 9.08 -4.47 5.45
N SER A 474 9.06 -3.66 6.51
CA SER A 474 8.14 -2.51 6.61
C SER A 474 8.38 -1.47 5.51
N GLU A 475 9.65 -1.13 5.25
CA GLU A 475 10.02 -0.18 4.20
C GLU A 475 9.65 -0.68 2.81
N ILE A 476 9.98 -1.91 2.47
CA ILE A 476 9.64 -2.54 1.20
C ILE A 476 8.13 -2.57 1.00
N ALA A 477 7.37 -2.95 2.05
CA ALA A 477 5.92 -2.92 2.01
C ALA A 477 5.35 -1.51 1.74
N GLU A 478 5.96 -0.47 2.29
CA GLU A 478 5.58 0.92 2.00
C GLU A 478 5.95 1.33 0.56
N GLN A 479 7.11 0.89 0.05
CA GLN A 479 7.54 1.21 -1.31
C GLN A 479 6.71 0.50 -2.38
N LEU A 480 6.27 -0.73 -2.15
CA LEU A 480 5.32 -1.44 -3.00
C LEU A 480 3.97 -0.70 -3.13
N ALA A 481 3.54 0.01 -2.09
CA ALA A 481 2.28 0.77 -2.09
C ALA A 481 2.42 2.21 -2.56
N SER A 482 3.61 2.80 -2.47
CA SER A 482 3.86 4.21 -2.78
C SER A 482 4.12 4.44 -4.27
N GLY A 483 3.72 5.58 -4.80
CA GLY A 483 4.10 6.07 -6.13
C GLY A 483 5.21 7.09 -6.02
#